data_48abcbc814d137fabe9561666a95619b
#
_entry.id   48abcbc814d137fabe9561666a95619b
#
_cell.length_a   1.000
_cell.length_b   1.000
_cell.length_c   1.000
_cell.angle_alpha   90.00
_cell.angle_beta   90.00
_cell.angle_gamma   90.00
#
_symmetry.space_group_name_H-M   'P 1'
#
loop_
_entity.id
_entity.type
_entity.pdbx_description
1 polymer ?
#
loop_
_entity_poly.entity_id
_entity_poly.type
_entity_poly.pdbx_seq_one_letter_code
_entity_poly.pdbx_strand_id
1 'polypeptide(L)'
;MRTKKLLALLTAGALSASMLAGCGSTAKANDTAANGTSTDTSAAADSDLEYVKSQGKLIVGITDFAPMDYKEDGSDEWIGFDADMAKAFAESIGVEAEFLEINWNNKVMELDGKGVDAVWNGMTLTDEVKTSMNCSNPYATNAQVVVVPSDKADAAKDLDGVKELSFAVEAGSAGAAAADALGLTATEVQSQADALMEVAAGTSDACVIDLLMAGAMIGEGTSYPNLVYTLDRNEANGDEPENYVVGFRKDSDLTAAFNDFYKSAYEDGTVEKLAEKYGVQEAIVAP
;
A
#
# COMPACT_ATOMS: atom_id res chain seq x y z
N MET A 1 49.74 24.66 17.75
CA MET A 1 50.93 23.91 18.17
C MET A 1 50.56 22.45 18.40
N ARG A 2 51.34 21.62 17.74
CA ARG A 2 51.56 20.16 17.85
C ARG A 2 50.61 19.24 17.07
N THR A 3 51.02 19.03 15.86
CA THR A 3 51.12 17.87 14.98
C THR A 3 51.64 16.58 15.64
N LYS A 4 51.14 15.42 15.22
CA LYS A 4 51.84 14.12 14.99
C LYS A 4 50.80 13.17 14.38
N LYS A 5 50.79 12.84 13.11
CA LYS A 5 51.64 11.99 12.24
C LYS A 5 51.48 10.48 12.52
N LEU A 6 50.86 9.82 11.52
CA LEU A 6 51.18 8.56 10.80
C LEU A 6 51.52 7.30 11.60
N LEU A 7 50.85 6.18 11.26
CA LEU A 7 51.54 5.02 10.67
C LEU A 7 50.58 4.09 9.93
N ALA A 8 50.90 3.83 8.67
CA ALA A 8 50.31 2.79 7.81
C ALA A 8 51.04 1.48 8.05
N LEU A 9 50.34 0.34 7.96
CA LEU A 9 50.97 -0.95 7.70
C LEU A 9 50.16 -1.73 6.67
N LEU A 10 50.81 -1.89 5.51
CA LEU A 10 50.45 -2.86 4.46
C LEU A 10 51.01 -4.24 4.87
N THR A 11 50.22 -5.28 4.68
CA THR A 11 50.78 -6.64 4.43
C THR A 11 50.00 -7.30 3.30
N ALA A 12 50.73 -7.60 2.26
CA ALA A 12 50.36 -8.41 1.10
C ALA A 12 50.80 -9.85 1.33
N GLY A 13 50.15 -10.79 0.68
CA GLY A 13 50.60 -12.21 0.55
C GLY A 13 49.40 -13.14 0.43
N ALA A 14 49.25 -14.00 -0.47
CA ALA A 14 49.87 -14.54 -1.67
C ALA A 14 48.94 -15.67 -2.16
N LEU A 15 48.88 -15.83 -3.45
CA LEU A 15 48.18 -16.87 -4.23
C LEU A 15 48.60 -18.29 -3.83
N SER A 16 47.66 -19.24 -3.94
CA SER A 16 48.00 -20.60 -4.39
C SER A 16 46.83 -21.22 -5.19
N ALA A 17 47.07 -21.34 -6.47
CA ALA A 17 46.31 -22.18 -7.41
C ALA A 17 46.77 -23.63 -7.28
N SER A 18 45.84 -24.60 -7.32
CA SER A 18 46.12 -25.98 -7.62
C SER A 18 45.07 -26.57 -8.55
N MET A 19 45.47 -26.71 -9.82
CA MET A 19 44.84 -27.58 -10.80
C MET A 19 45.26 -29.01 -10.54
N LEU A 20 44.33 -29.96 -10.63
CA LEU A 20 44.63 -31.34 -10.97
C LEU A 20 43.53 -31.87 -11.88
N ALA A 21 43.95 -32.16 -13.10
CA ALA A 21 43.24 -32.93 -14.09
C ALA A 21 43.41 -34.42 -13.81
N GLY A 22 42.37 -35.22 -14.06
CA GLY A 22 42.42 -36.68 -14.00
C GLY A 22 41.37 -37.27 -14.94
N CYS A 23 41.83 -37.76 -16.13
CA CYS A 23 41.05 -38.49 -17.11
C CYS A 23 40.74 -39.94 -16.73
N GLY A 24 39.56 -40.42 -17.13
CA GLY A 24 39.39 -41.69 -17.84
C GLY A 24 38.99 -42.93 -17.04
N SER A 25 37.81 -43.47 -17.28
CA SER A 25 37.58 -44.77 -17.89
C SER A 25 36.11 -45.18 -17.92
N THR A 26 35.70 -45.65 -19.07
CA THR A 26 34.44 -46.31 -19.45
C THR A 26 34.21 -47.62 -18.74
N ALA A 27 33.01 -47.90 -18.22
CA ALA A 27 32.43 -49.23 -18.08
C ALA A 27 30.89 -49.15 -18.06
N LYS A 28 30.27 -50.14 -18.70
CA LYS A 28 28.90 -50.33 -19.16
C LYS A 28 27.86 -50.47 -18.04
N ALA A 29 26.68 -50.04 -18.44
CA ALA A 29 25.31 -50.35 -18.06
C ALA A 29 25.04 -51.46 -17.02
N ASN A 30 24.13 -51.14 -16.08
CA ASN A 30 23.02 -52.03 -15.76
C ASN A 30 21.81 -51.20 -15.26
N ASP A 31 20.67 -51.44 -15.88
CA ASP A 31 19.37 -50.89 -15.54
C ASP A 31 18.95 -51.33 -14.12
N THR A 32 18.51 -50.35 -13.33
CA THR A 32 17.52 -50.59 -12.30
C THR A 32 16.75 -49.31 -12.09
N ALA A 33 15.50 -49.28 -12.50
CA ALA A 33 14.56 -48.22 -12.27
C ALA A 33 14.37 -47.99 -10.76
N ALA A 34 14.85 -46.87 -10.25
CA ALA A 34 14.43 -46.32 -8.99
C ALA A 34 13.60 -45.07 -9.29
N ASN A 35 12.31 -45.16 -9.00
CA ASN A 35 11.36 -44.10 -9.02
C ASN A 35 11.78 -43.03 -7.97
N GLY A 36 12.56 -42.04 -8.40
CA GLY A 36 12.90 -40.89 -7.62
C GLY A 36 11.82 -39.84 -7.78
N THR A 37 10.95 -39.73 -6.81
CA THR A 37 10.12 -38.55 -6.61
C THR A 37 11.06 -37.36 -6.48
N SER A 38 11.26 -36.62 -7.56
CA SER A 38 11.84 -35.29 -7.51
C SER A 38 10.82 -34.40 -6.80
N THR A 39 11.01 -34.22 -5.49
CA THR A 39 10.44 -33.11 -4.76
C THR A 39 10.97 -31.85 -5.40
N ASP A 40 10.06 -31.10 -5.97
CA ASP A 40 10.27 -29.78 -6.56
C ASP A 40 10.72 -28.82 -5.44
N THR A 41 12.03 -28.76 -5.20
CA THR A 41 12.64 -27.92 -4.17
C THR A 41 12.94 -26.51 -4.71
N SER A 42 12.61 -26.23 -5.97
CA SER A 42 12.83 -24.89 -6.57
C SER A 42 11.72 -23.89 -6.29
N ALA A 43 10.51 -24.34 -5.96
CA ALA A 43 9.37 -23.44 -5.68
C ALA A 43 9.45 -22.75 -4.31
N ALA A 44 10.14 -23.35 -3.33
CA ALA A 44 10.24 -22.80 -1.97
C ALA A 44 11.28 -21.67 -1.80
N ALA A 45 12.20 -21.50 -2.77
CA ALA A 45 13.23 -20.47 -2.68
C ALA A 45 12.76 -19.07 -3.11
N ASP A 46 11.63 -18.98 -3.83
CA ASP A 46 11.06 -17.75 -4.39
C ASP A 46 9.66 -17.41 -3.83
N SER A 47 9.16 -18.13 -2.81
CA SER A 47 7.85 -17.90 -2.19
C SER A 47 7.91 -16.76 -1.19
N ASP A 48 7.20 -15.66 -1.46
CA ASP A 48 7.05 -14.56 -0.52
C ASP A 48 6.27 -14.98 0.73
N LEU A 49 5.29 -15.88 0.58
CA LEU A 49 4.52 -16.42 1.71
C LEU A 49 5.42 -17.18 2.70
N GLU A 50 6.31 -18.05 2.19
CA GLU A 50 7.26 -18.76 3.05
C GLU A 50 8.33 -17.81 3.63
N TYR A 51 8.73 -16.78 2.88
CA TYR A 51 9.60 -15.72 3.40
C TYR A 51 8.94 -15.01 4.59
N VAL A 52 7.72 -14.50 4.45
CA VAL A 52 6.95 -13.82 5.51
C VAL A 52 6.78 -14.73 6.73
N LYS A 53 6.39 -15.99 6.53
CA LYS A 53 6.30 -16.99 7.62
C LYS A 53 7.63 -17.20 8.33
N SER A 54 8.74 -17.23 7.61
CA SER A 54 10.06 -17.38 8.20
C SER A 54 10.51 -16.20 9.05
N GLN A 55 10.01 -14.99 8.70
CA GLN A 55 10.23 -13.75 9.47
C GLN A 55 9.30 -13.65 10.70
N GLY A 56 8.20 -14.42 10.73
CA GLY A 56 7.18 -14.37 11.78
C GLY A 56 6.32 -13.12 11.74
N LYS A 57 6.41 -12.32 10.70
CA LYS A 57 5.66 -11.07 10.54
C LYS A 57 5.38 -10.74 9.08
N LEU A 58 4.23 -10.07 8.85
CA LEU A 58 3.86 -9.42 7.60
C LEU A 58 4.03 -7.90 7.79
N ILE A 59 4.95 -7.28 7.06
CA ILE A 59 5.15 -5.83 7.10
C ILE A 59 4.24 -5.16 6.07
N VAL A 60 3.32 -4.31 6.55
CA VAL A 60 2.31 -3.61 5.74
C VAL A 60 2.69 -2.13 5.64
N GLY A 61 2.87 -1.65 4.41
CA GLY A 61 3.13 -0.24 4.11
C GLY A 61 1.83 0.56 4.07
N ILE A 62 1.76 1.63 4.86
CA ILE A 62 0.57 2.46 5.09
C ILE A 62 0.92 3.95 5.14
N THR A 63 -0.11 4.80 5.09
CA THR A 63 -0.10 6.21 5.53
C THR A 63 -1.28 6.47 6.48
N ASP A 64 -1.31 7.63 7.14
CA ASP A 64 -2.46 7.99 7.98
C ASP A 64 -3.69 8.29 7.11
N PHE A 65 -4.64 7.37 7.14
CA PHE A 65 -5.84 7.37 6.31
C PHE A 65 -7.06 6.79 7.05
N ALA A 66 -7.73 7.59 7.88
CA ALA A 66 -9.02 7.16 8.46
C ALA A 66 -10.11 7.04 7.36
N PRO A 67 -10.96 6.01 7.39
CA PRO A 67 -11.11 4.99 8.43
C PRO A 67 -10.36 3.67 8.12
N MET A 68 -9.43 3.67 7.14
CA MET A 68 -8.73 2.48 6.67
C MET A 68 -7.55 2.12 7.57
N ASP A 69 -6.60 3.06 7.78
CA ASP A 69 -5.44 2.91 8.67
C ASP A 69 -5.18 4.23 9.39
N TYR A 70 -5.36 4.25 10.70
CA TYR A 70 -5.17 5.46 11.49
C TYR A 70 -4.88 5.13 12.95
N LYS A 71 -4.54 6.15 13.73
CA LYS A 71 -4.35 6.04 15.18
C LYS A 71 -5.34 6.95 15.91
N GLU A 72 -5.85 6.49 17.02
CA GLU A 72 -6.58 7.36 17.93
C GLU A 72 -5.63 8.29 18.71
N ASP A 73 -6.13 9.44 19.11
CA ASP A 73 -5.37 10.42 19.90
C ASP A 73 -4.72 9.77 21.14
N GLY A 74 -3.40 9.83 21.21
CA GLY A 74 -2.62 9.30 22.31
C GLY A 74 -2.38 7.78 22.26
N SER A 75 -2.72 7.13 21.18
CA SER A 75 -2.41 5.72 20.89
C SER A 75 -1.27 5.60 19.86
N ASP A 76 -0.42 4.59 20.03
CA ASP A 76 0.56 4.18 19.02
C ASP A 76 0.05 3.01 18.16
N GLU A 77 -1.14 2.49 18.47
CA GLU A 77 -1.72 1.35 17.78
C GLU A 77 -2.42 1.79 16.49
N TRP A 78 -2.08 1.13 15.38
CA TRP A 78 -2.80 1.27 14.13
C TRP A 78 -4.11 0.48 14.17
N ILE A 79 -5.20 1.17 13.84
CA ILE A 79 -6.56 0.65 13.73
C ILE A 79 -7.17 1.11 12.41
N GLY A 80 -8.32 0.61 12.08
CA GLY A 80 -9.04 0.91 10.85
C GLY A 80 -9.45 -0.37 10.14
N PHE A 81 -10.22 -0.22 9.07
CA PHE A 81 -10.72 -1.38 8.34
C PHE A 81 -9.56 -2.19 7.75
N ASP A 82 -8.63 -1.54 7.04
CA ASP A 82 -7.49 -2.19 6.42
C ASP A 82 -6.52 -2.73 7.47
N ALA A 83 -6.23 -1.94 8.53
CA ALA A 83 -5.36 -2.39 9.61
C ALA A 83 -5.89 -3.65 10.32
N ASP A 84 -7.17 -3.71 10.64
CA ASP A 84 -7.75 -4.87 11.32
C ASP A 84 -7.89 -6.07 10.36
N MET A 85 -8.18 -5.85 9.07
CA MET A 85 -8.14 -6.90 8.05
C MET A 85 -6.72 -7.44 7.83
N ALA A 86 -5.70 -6.57 7.85
CA ALA A 86 -4.30 -6.98 7.72
C ALA A 86 -3.83 -7.82 8.92
N LYS A 87 -4.26 -7.46 10.13
CA LYS A 87 -4.03 -8.27 11.34
C LYS A 87 -4.68 -9.66 11.19
N ALA A 88 -5.94 -9.72 10.71
CA ALA A 88 -6.64 -10.98 10.51
C ALA A 88 -5.99 -11.84 9.40
N PHE A 89 -5.53 -11.22 8.31
CA PHE A 89 -4.79 -11.92 7.26
C PHE A 89 -3.45 -12.48 7.79
N ALA A 90 -2.66 -11.68 8.49
CA ALA A 90 -1.42 -12.12 9.09
C ALA A 90 -1.63 -13.32 10.04
N GLU A 91 -2.63 -13.26 10.91
CA GLU A 91 -3.02 -14.37 11.79
C GLU A 91 -3.37 -15.63 11.00
N SER A 92 -4.12 -15.49 9.89
CA SER A 92 -4.55 -16.61 9.04
C SER A 92 -3.38 -17.38 8.43
N ILE A 93 -2.26 -16.71 8.15
CA ILE A 93 -1.03 -17.32 7.64
C ILE A 93 -0.01 -17.65 8.74
N GLY A 94 -0.35 -17.40 10.02
CA GLY A 94 0.43 -17.78 11.21
C GLY A 94 1.55 -16.81 11.57
N VAL A 95 1.42 -15.51 11.26
CA VAL A 95 2.37 -14.44 11.58
C VAL A 95 1.67 -13.24 12.22
N GLU A 96 2.43 -12.25 12.69
CA GLU A 96 1.91 -10.98 13.19
C GLU A 96 1.95 -9.90 12.11
N ALA A 97 0.99 -8.96 12.10
CA ALA A 97 1.06 -7.77 11.26
C ALA A 97 1.94 -6.70 11.93
N GLU A 98 2.88 -6.14 11.17
CA GLU A 98 3.68 -4.97 11.53
C GLU A 98 3.39 -3.85 10.53
N PHE A 99 3.06 -2.66 11.01
CA PHE A 99 2.71 -1.52 10.15
C PHE A 99 3.89 -0.57 10.05
N LEU A 100 4.26 -0.24 8.81
CA LEU A 100 5.29 0.73 8.50
C LEU A 100 4.67 1.90 7.75
N GLU A 101 4.73 3.09 8.35
CA GLU A 101 4.35 4.32 7.68
C GLU A 101 5.40 4.66 6.62
N ILE A 102 4.97 4.74 5.36
CA ILE A 102 5.85 4.97 4.20
C ILE A 102 5.53 6.32 3.55
N ASN A 103 6.44 6.81 2.72
CA ASN A 103 6.10 7.84 1.76
C ASN A 103 5.34 7.18 0.59
N TRP A 104 4.07 7.55 0.39
CA TRP A 104 3.20 6.88 -0.58
C TRP A 104 3.73 6.90 -2.01
N ASN A 105 4.45 7.96 -2.38
CA ASN A 105 5.11 8.03 -3.69
C ASN A 105 6.20 6.95 -3.89
N ASN A 106 6.71 6.38 -2.79
CA ASN A 106 7.74 5.35 -2.81
C ASN A 106 7.18 3.91 -2.66
N LYS A 107 5.86 3.74 -2.61
CA LYS A 107 5.20 2.45 -2.32
C LYS A 107 5.72 1.27 -3.16
N VAL A 108 5.96 1.48 -4.46
CA VAL A 108 6.52 0.44 -5.34
C VAL A 108 7.96 0.10 -4.96
N MET A 109 8.78 1.11 -4.67
CA MET A 109 10.18 0.92 -4.30
C MET A 109 10.31 0.20 -2.94
N GLU A 110 9.47 0.56 -1.97
CA GLU A 110 9.45 -0.10 -0.65
C GLU A 110 9.06 -1.58 -0.78
N LEU A 111 8.08 -1.87 -1.63
CA LEU A 111 7.62 -3.24 -1.90
C LEU A 111 8.70 -4.08 -2.61
N ASP A 112 9.28 -3.56 -3.71
CA ASP A 112 10.33 -4.22 -4.48
C ASP A 112 11.62 -4.42 -3.67
N GLY A 113 11.94 -3.42 -2.82
CA GLY A 113 13.10 -3.44 -1.93
C GLY A 113 12.92 -4.35 -0.69
N LYS A 114 11.75 -4.98 -0.51
CA LYS A 114 11.40 -5.74 0.70
C LYS A 114 11.45 -4.91 1.98
N GLY A 115 11.23 -3.61 1.88
CA GLY A 115 10.95 -2.73 3.01
C GLY A 115 9.59 -3.04 3.61
N VAL A 116 8.63 -3.39 2.75
CA VAL A 116 7.31 -3.90 3.12
C VAL A 116 6.99 -5.18 2.33
N ASP A 117 6.04 -5.99 2.83
CA ASP A 117 5.57 -7.22 2.18
C ASP A 117 4.25 -7.01 1.44
N ALA A 118 3.46 -6.07 1.90
CA ALA A 118 2.23 -5.62 1.26
C ALA A 118 2.12 -4.10 1.33
N VAL A 119 1.47 -3.50 0.34
CA VAL A 119 0.96 -2.12 0.38
C VAL A 119 -0.55 -2.21 0.49
N TRP A 120 -1.09 -1.79 1.63
CA TRP A 120 -2.50 -1.95 1.94
C TRP A 120 -3.00 -0.74 2.74
N ASN A 121 -3.63 0.22 2.07
CA ASN A 121 -4.01 1.51 2.65
C ASN A 121 -5.06 2.20 1.73
N GLY A 122 -6.21 1.55 1.52
CA GLY A 122 -7.19 2.06 0.56
C GLY A 122 -6.57 2.33 -0.81
N MET A 123 -5.72 1.42 -1.30
CA MET A 123 -4.94 1.68 -2.50
C MET A 123 -5.78 1.55 -3.76
N THR A 124 -6.02 2.65 -4.46
CA THR A 124 -6.70 2.68 -5.76
C THR A 124 -5.93 1.90 -6.82
N LEU A 125 -6.64 1.03 -7.54
CA LEU A 125 -6.11 0.23 -8.65
C LEU A 125 -5.87 1.10 -9.90
N THR A 126 -4.84 1.92 -9.87
CA THR A 126 -4.41 2.75 -10.99
C THR A 126 -3.65 1.93 -12.05
N ASP A 127 -3.38 2.49 -13.23
CA ASP A 127 -2.57 1.83 -14.25
C ASP A 127 -1.11 1.63 -13.78
N GLU A 128 -0.58 2.55 -12.96
CA GLU A 128 0.72 2.37 -12.32
C GLU A 128 0.72 1.15 -11.39
N VAL A 129 -0.25 1.06 -10.49
CA VAL A 129 -0.40 -0.06 -9.54
C VAL A 129 -0.54 -1.39 -10.27
N LYS A 130 -1.42 -1.48 -11.29
CA LYS A 130 -1.59 -2.68 -12.13
C LYS A 130 -0.30 -3.15 -12.79
N THR A 131 0.52 -2.20 -13.25
CA THR A 131 1.74 -2.52 -13.99
C THR A 131 2.94 -2.78 -13.07
N SER A 132 2.94 -2.26 -11.86
CA SER A 132 4.07 -2.33 -10.93
C SER A 132 3.93 -3.40 -9.84
N MET A 133 2.72 -3.81 -9.50
CA MET A 133 2.45 -4.76 -8.42
C MET A 133 1.67 -5.99 -8.90
N ASN A 134 1.66 -7.05 -8.08
CA ASN A 134 0.71 -8.15 -8.17
C ASN A 134 -0.46 -7.82 -7.25
N CYS A 135 -1.58 -7.38 -7.84
CA CYS A 135 -2.72 -6.87 -7.07
C CYS A 135 -3.70 -7.97 -6.70
N SER A 136 -4.31 -7.83 -5.52
CA SER A 136 -5.46 -8.65 -5.11
C SER A 136 -6.67 -8.43 -6.02
N ASN A 137 -7.70 -9.25 -5.86
CA ASN A 137 -9.04 -8.85 -6.28
C ASN A 137 -9.47 -7.57 -5.54
N PRO A 138 -10.34 -6.73 -6.15
CA PRO A 138 -10.91 -5.58 -5.46
C PRO A 138 -11.64 -6.00 -4.18
N TYR A 139 -11.46 -5.23 -3.10
CA TYR A 139 -12.15 -5.48 -1.83
C TYR A 139 -13.10 -4.35 -1.42
N ALA A 140 -12.91 -3.13 -1.95
CA ALA A 140 -13.78 -2.00 -1.73
C ALA A 140 -13.82 -1.08 -2.95
N THR A 141 -14.82 -0.20 -3.02
CA THR A 141 -14.94 0.88 -4.01
C THR A 141 -14.68 2.24 -3.37
N ASN A 142 -14.27 3.21 -4.18
CA ASN A 142 -13.98 4.57 -3.78
C ASN A 142 -14.23 5.57 -4.93
N ALA A 143 -14.09 6.86 -4.63
CA ALA A 143 -14.02 7.95 -5.60
C ALA A 143 -13.07 9.04 -5.11
N GLN A 144 -12.54 9.86 -6.01
CA GLN A 144 -11.77 11.04 -5.65
C GLN A 144 -12.70 12.24 -5.53
N VAL A 145 -12.66 12.95 -4.40
CA VAL A 145 -13.52 14.10 -4.12
C VAL A 145 -12.73 15.37 -3.85
N VAL A 146 -13.29 16.49 -4.27
CA VAL A 146 -12.76 17.82 -3.94
C VAL A 146 -13.36 18.27 -2.62
N VAL A 147 -12.51 18.58 -1.65
CA VAL A 147 -12.89 19.10 -0.33
C VAL A 147 -12.48 20.55 -0.22
N VAL A 148 -13.40 21.38 0.29
CA VAL A 148 -13.22 22.82 0.50
C VAL A 148 -13.84 23.25 1.82
N PRO A 149 -13.47 24.44 2.36
CA PRO A 149 -14.26 25.10 3.41
C PRO A 149 -15.72 25.30 2.97
N SER A 150 -16.68 25.12 3.87
CA SER A 150 -18.11 25.17 3.58
C SER A 150 -18.58 26.52 3.00
N ASP A 151 -17.88 27.61 3.34
CA ASP A 151 -18.14 28.94 2.79
C ASP A 151 -17.65 29.13 1.34
N LYS A 152 -16.82 28.23 0.83
CA LYS A 152 -16.34 28.18 -0.57
C LYS A 152 -17.08 27.16 -1.43
N ALA A 153 -18.02 26.38 -0.88
CA ALA A 153 -18.70 25.29 -1.56
C ALA A 153 -19.36 25.71 -2.89
N ASP A 154 -20.02 26.86 -2.92
CA ASP A 154 -20.69 27.36 -4.14
C ASP A 154 -19.72 27.69 -5.28
N ALA A 155 -18.49 28.09 -4.96
CA ALA A 155 -17.45 28.39 -5.94
C ALA A 155 -16.78 27.12 -6.48
N ALA A 156 -16.84 26.00 -5.75
CA ALA A 156 -16.12 24.75 -6.03
C ALA A 156 -17.05 23.60 -6.50
N LYS A 157 -18.25 23.93 -6.97
CA LYS A 157 -19.26 22.91 -7.33
C LYS A 157 -19.11 22.28 -8.71
N ASP A 158 -18.25 22.83 -9.55
CA ASP A 158 -17.98 22.32 -10.89
C ASP A 158 -16.51 22.50 -11.29
N LEU A 159 -16.10 21.85 -12.38
CA LEU A 159 -14.72 21.85 -12.86
C LEU A 159 -14.18 23.26 -13.17
N ASP A 160 -15.02 24.21 -13.59
CA ASP A 160 -14.57 25.56 -13.88
C ASP A 160 -14.28 26.35 -12.59
N GLY A 161 -15.11 26.14 -11.57
CA GLY A 161 -14.92 26.79 -10.27
C GLY A 161 -13.67 26.32 -9.53
N VAL A 162 -13.32 25.03 -9.63
CA VAL A 162 -12.14 24.51 -8.92
C VAL A 162 -10.80 24.88 -9.56
N LYS A 163 -10.75 25.27 -10.85
CA LYS A 163 -9.49 25.62 -11.55
C LYS A 163 -8.75 26.81 -10.99
N GLU A 164 -9.46 27.71 -10.31
CA GLU A 164 -8.87 28.93 -9.73
C GLU A 164 -8.32 28.71 -8.30
N LEU A 165 -8.54 27.51 -7.73
CA LEU A 165 -8.15 27.17 -6.36
C LEU A 165 -6.74 26.59 -6.31
N SER A 166 -6.06 26.78 -5.17
CA SER A 166 -4.84 26.07 -4.82
C SER A 166 -5.19 24.77 -4.08
N PHE A 167 -4.54 23.67 -4.46
CA PHE A 167 -4.84 22.35 -3.90
C PHE A 167 -3.69 21.80 -3.05
N ALA A 168 -4.03 20.97 -2.05
CA ALA A 168 -3.14 20.03 -1.42
C ALA A 168 -3.54 18.60 -1.83
N VAL A 169 -2.56 17.74 -2.11
CA VAL A 169 -2.77 16.32 -2.47
C VAL A 169 -1.65 15.46 -1.87
N GLU A 170 -1.95 14.24 -1.51
CA GLU A 170 -0.90 13.29 -1.08
C GLU A 170 -0.03 12.90 -2.28
N ALA A 171 1.28 13.01 -2.14
CA ALA A 171 2.24 12.69 -3.20
C ALA A 171 2.11 11.25 -3.72
N GLY A 172 1.93 11.08 -5.04
CA GLY A 172 1.81 9.76 -5.68
C GLY A 172 0.47 9.04 -5.43
N SER A 173 -0.56 9.75 -4.92
CA SER A 173 -1.91 9.23 -4.72
C SER A 173 -2.75 9.29 -6.01
N ALA A 174 -3.92 8.63 -5.99
CA ALA A 174 -4.93 8.77 -7.02
C ALA A 174 -5.48 10.21 -7.06
N GLY A 175 -5.59 10.88 -5.91
CA GLY A 175 -5.96 12.28 -5.79
C GLY A 175 -4.96 13.22 -6.49
N ALA A 176 -3.65 12.99 -6.35
CA ALA A 176 -2.63 13.73 -7.07
C ALA A 176 -2.73 13.54 -8.58
N ALA A 177 -2.92 12.29 -9.03
CA ALA A 177 -3.14 11.98 -10.45
C ALA A 177 -4.43 12.62 -10.99
N ALA A 178 -5.50 12.65 -10.20
CA ALA A 178 -6.75 13.32 -10.55
C ALA A 178 -6.58 14.84 -10.69
N ALA A 179 -5.87 15.47 -9.75
CA ALA A 179 -5.57 16.90 -9.80
C ALA A 179 -4.74 17.27 -11.06
N ASP A 180 -3.70 16.47 -11.36
CA ASP A 180 -2.86 16.66 -12.55
C ASP A 180 -3.66 16.52 -13.84
N ALA A 181 -4.49 15.47 -13.96
CA ALA A 181 -5.35 15.21 -15.11
C ALA A 181 -6.35 16.36 -15.38
N LEU A 182 -6.78 17.05 -14.33
CA LEU A 182 -7.67 18.21 -14.41
C LEU A 182 -6.90 19.53 -14.63
N GLY A 183 -5.57 19.51 -14.61
CA GLY A 183 -4.72 20.68 -14.74
C GLY A 183 -4.78 21.62 -13.54
N LEU A 184 -5.07 21.09 -12.34
CA LEU A 184 -5.13 21.86 -11.10
C LEU A 184 -3.73 22.16 -10.55
N THR A 185 -3.60 23.32 -9.89
CA THR A 185 -2.35 23.66 -9.20
C THR A 185 -2.34 23.03 -7.81
N ALA A 186 -1.58 21.95 -7.63
CA ALA A 186 -1.52 21.22 -6.38
C ALA A 186 -0.13 21.28 -5.73
N THR A 187 -0.12 21.37 -4.39
CA THR A 187 1.05 21.15 -3.53
C THR A 187 0.99 19.72 -3.00
N GLU A 188 2.06 18.97 -3.19
CA GLU A 188 2.17 17.62 -2.64
C GLU A 188 2.51 17.64 -1.16
N VAL A 189 1.78 16.85 -0.38
CA VAL A 189 1.96 16.62 1.06
C VAL A 189 2.21 15.14 1.35
N GLN A 190 2.49 14.79 2.62
CA GLN A 190 2.91 13.43 3.01
C GLN A 190 1.74 12.44 3.05
N SER A 191 0.53 12.91 3.43
CA SER A 191 -0.67 12.07 3.57
C SER A 191 -1.93 12.84 3.16
N GLN A 192 -3.04 12.13 2.94
CA GLN A 192 -4.35 12.76 2.75
C GLN A 192 -4.82 13.50 4.01
N ALA A 193 -4.46 13.01 5.20
CA ALA A 193 -4.71 13.71 6.46
C ALA A 193 -4.01 15.08 6.50
N ASP A 194 -2.76 15.17 6.02
CA ASP A 194 -2.06 16.44 5.87
C ASP A 194 -2.76 17.38 4.88
N ALA A 195 -3.29 16.83 3.77
CA ALA A 195 -4.03 17.63 2.80
C ALA A 195 -5.30 18.26 3.41
N LEU A 196 -6.05 17.51 4.23
CA LEU A 196 -7.18 18.05 5.00
C LEU A 196 -6.75 19.14 5.98
N MET A 197 -5.61 18.94 6.65
CA MET A 197 -5.06 19.90 7.60
C MET A 197 -4.65 21.23 6.91
N GLU A 198 -4.05 21.15 5.71
CA GLU A 198 -3.72 22.33 4.90
C GLU A 198 -4.97 23.15 4.56
N VAL A 199 -6.07 22.48 4.17
CA VAL A 199 -7.35 23.16 3.87
C VAL A 199 -7.96 23.76 5.13
N ALA A 200 -7.97 23.01 6.23
CA ALA A 200 -8.52 23.51 7.50
C ALA A 200 -7.71 24.69 8.07
N ALA A 201 -6.40 24.72 7.82
CA ALA A 201 -5.51 25.84 8.21
C ALA A 201 -5.60 27.05 7.25
N GLY A 202 -6.19 26.87 6.07
CA GLY A 202 -6.30 27.91 5.03
C GLY A 202 -5.00 28.16 4.26
N THR A 203 -4.05 27.24 4.30
CA THR A 203 -2.80 27.25 3.51
C THR A 203 -3.05 26.80 2.07
N SER A 204 -4.00 25.89 1.88
CA SER A 204 -4.56 25.53 0.57
C SER A 204 -6.05 25.84 0.54
N ASP A 205 -6.60 26.16 -0.64
CA ASP A 205 -8.03 26.44 -0.80
C ASP A 205 -8.87 25.17 -0.80
N ALA A 206 -8.31 24.08 -1.29
CA ALA A 206 -8.97 22.79 -1.48
C ALA A 206 -7.98 21.63 -1.35
N CYS A 207 -8.51 20.40 -1.25
CA CYS A 207 -7.73 19.18 -1.47
C CYS A 207 -8.50 18.19 -2.34
N VAL A 208 -7.78 17.23 -2.94
CA VAL A 208 -8.39 16.05 -3.56
C VAL A 208 -7.99 14.84 -2.72
N ILE A 209 -8.99 14.16 -2.19
CA ILE A 209 -8.84 12.99 -1.32
C ILE A 209 -9.87 11.91 -1.66
N ASP A 210 -9.71 10.76 -1.06
CA ASP A 210 -10.65 9.65 -1.17
C ASP A 210 -11.99 9.95 -0.47
N LEU A 211 -13.08 9.53 -1.09
CA LEU A 211 -14.44 9.71 -0.57
C LEU A 211 -14.61 9.05 0.80
N LEU A 212 -13.99 7.87 1.03
CA LEU A 212 -14.08 7.20 2.32
C LEU A 212 -13.43 8.02 3.43
N MET A 213 -12.28 8.66 3.18
CA MET A 213 -11.69 9.58 4.14
C MET A 213 -12.57 10.82 4.36
N ALA A 214 -13.07 11.40 3.28
CA ALA A 214 -13.99 12.54 3.39
C ALA A 214 -15.19 12.20 4.27
N GLY A 215 -15.82 11.04 4.05
CA GLY A 215 -16.95 10.58 4.84
C GLY A 215 -16.66 10.38 6.34
N ALA A 216 -15.42 9.99 6.68
CA ALA A 216 -15.01 9.79 8.06
C ALA A 216 -14.56 11.08 8.77
N MET A 217 -13.94 12.01 8.05
CA MET A 217 -13.18 13.11 8.64
C MET A 217 -13.84 14.48 8.54
N ILE A 218 -14.81 14.69 7.62
CA ILE A 218 -15.41 16.01 7.38
C ILE A 218 -16.91 16.03 7.69
N GLY A 219 -17.41 17.22 8.05
CA GLY A 219 -18.83 17.45 8.39
C GLY A 219 -19.10 17.49 9.89
N GLU A 220 -20.35 17.73 10.25
CA GLU A 220 -20.76 17.92 11.64
C GLU A 220 -20.45 16.68 12.51
N GLY A 221 -19.77 16.88 13.62
CA GLY A 221 -19.41 15.82 14.56
C GLY A 221 -18.10 15.09 14.25
N THR A 222 -17.37 15.51 13.21
CA THR A 222 -16.08 14.94 12.82
C THR A 222 -14.92 15.87 13.17
N SER A 223 -13.69 15.47 12.79
CA SER A 223 -12.47 16.28 13.02
C SER A 223 -12.49 17.61 12.26
N TYR A 224 -13.16 17.69 11.11
CA TYR A 224 -13.24 18.91 10.28
C TYR A 224 -14.67 19.32 10.00
N PRO A 225 -15.40 19.86 11.01
CA PRO A 225 -16.83 20.15 10.88
C PRO A 225 -17.17 21.27 9.89
N ASN A 226 -16.20 22.10 9.52
CA ASN A 226 -16.38 23.23 8.61
C ASN A 226 -15.93 22.91 7.16
N LEU A 227 -15.49 21.69 6.89
CA LEU A 227 -15.16 21.25 5.53
C LEU A 227 -16.34 20.48 4.93
N VAL A 228 -16.44 20.53 3.61
CA VAL A 228 -17.42 19.79 2.81
C VAL A 228 -16.76 19.31 1.53
N TYR A 229 -17.20 18.18 0.99
CA TYR A 229 -16.85 17.84 -0.38
C TYR A 229 -17.91 18.34 -1.36
N THR A 230 -17.51 18.75 -2.56
CA THR A 230 -18.38 19.44 -3.52
C THR A 230 -18.42 18.77 -4.88
N LEU A 231 -17.36 18.10 -5.27
CA LEU A 231 -17.22 17.47 -6.56
C LEU A 231 -16.70 16.05 -6.38
N ASP A 232 -17.47 15.06 -6.83
CA ASP A 232 -17.00 13.73 -7.10
C ASP A 232 -16.40 13.72 -8.50
N ARG A 233 -15.09 13.53 -8.59
CA ARG A 233 -14.35 13.57 -9.85
C ARG A 233 -14.77 12.45 -10.80
N ASN A 234 -15.03 11.26 -10.27
CA ASN A 234 -15.42 10.12 -11.08
C ASN A 234 -16.81 10.34 -11.69
N GLU A 235 -17.78 10.76 -10.86
CA GLU A 235 -19.12 11.11 -11.32
C GLU A 235 -19.11 12.26 -12.33
N ALA A 236 -18.34 13.34 -12.05
CA ALA A 236 -18.23 14.49 -12.92
C ALA A 236 -17.66 14.17 -14.31
N ASN A 237 -16.79 13.18 -14.41
CA ASN A 237 -16.22 12.69 -15.68
C ASN A 237 -17.02 11.56 -16.32
N GLY A 238 -17.99 10.97 -15.61
CA GLY A 238 -18.72 9.77 -16.04
C GLY A 238 -17.85 8.50 -15.99
N ASP A 239 -16.85 8.47 -15.13
CA ASP A 239 -16.02 7.32 -14.87
C ASP A 239 -16.71 6.34 -13.90
N GLU A 240 -16.36 5.06 -13.98
CA GLU A 240 -16.79 4.07 -12.98
C GLU A 240 -16.12 4.34 -11.63
N PRO A 241 -16.72 3.88 -10.51
CA PRO A 241 -16.07 3.94 -9.20
C PRO A 241 -14.67 3.30 -9.22
N GLU A 242 -13.77 3.87 -8.44
CA GLU A 242 -12.45 3.28 -8.24
C GLU A 242 -12.52 2.01 -7.41
N ASN A 243 -11.55 1.12 -7.60
CA ASN A 243 -11.44 -0.10 -6.81
C ASN A 243 -10.21 -0.02 -5.90
N TYR A 244 -10.37 -0.41 -4.63
CA TYR A 244 -9.26 -0.64 -3.72
C TYR A 244 -8.75 -2.08 -3.82
N VAL A 245 -7.43 -2.22 -3.80
CA VAL A 245 -6.71 -3.49 -3.85
C VAL A 245 -5.55 -3.49 -2.85
N VAL A 246 -5.10 -4.69 -2.51
CA VAL A 246 -3.82 -4.89 -1.81
C VAL A 246 -2.74 -5.16 -2.85
N GLY A 247 -1.61 -4.48 -2.74
CA GLY A 247 -0.45 -4.67 -3.63
C GLY A 247 0.61 -5.55 -2.99
N PHE A 248 1.06 -6.52 -3.75
CA PHE A 248 2.18 -7.41 -3.42
C PHE A 248 3.28 -7.30 -4.48
N ARG A 249 4.47 -7.80 -4.19
CA ARG A 249 5.56 -7.89 -5.18
C ARG A 249 5.09 -8.66 -6.42
N LYS A 250 5.68 -8.35 -7.56
CA LYS A 250 5.41 -9.12 -8.80
C LYS A 250 5.63 -10.61 -8.56
N ASP A 251 4.73 -11.41 -9.10
CA ASP A 251 4.73 -12.88 -8.99
C ASP A 251 4.62 -13.43 -7.56
N SER A 252 4.30 -12.59 -6.57
CA SER A 252 4.14 -13.00 -5.17
C SER A 252 2.94 -13.93 -5.00
N ASP A 253 3.15 -15.04 -4.30
CA ASP A 253 2.11 -16.00 -3.91
C ASP A 253 1.24 -15.51 -2.72
N LEU A 254 1.64 -14.41 -2.05
CA LEU A 254 0.80 -13.71 -1.07
C LEU A 254 -0.51 -13.22 -1.67
N THR A 255 -0.53 -12.86 -2.98
CA THR A 255 -1.76 -12.43 -3.67
C THR A 255 -2.83 -13.51 -3.65
N ALA A 256 -2.47 -14.75 -3.98
CA ALA A 256 -3.40 -15.88 -3.95
C ALA A 256 -3.85 -16.17 -2.51
N ALA A 257 -2.90 -16.17 -1.56
CA ALA A 257 -3.20 -16.39 -0.14
C ALA A 257 -4.17 -15.32 0.41
N PHE A 258 -3.98 -14.05 0.03
CA PHE A 258 -4.89 -12.98 0.41
C PHE A 258 -6.29 -13.15 -0.20
N ASN A 259 -6.40 -13.45 -1.49
CA ASN A 259 -7.69 -13.64 -2.15
C ASN A 259 -8.49 -14.79 -1.52
N ASP A 260 -7.82 -15.89 -1.17
CA ASP A 260 -8.44 -17.03 -0.47
C ASP A 260 -8.88 -16.65 0.96
N PHE A 261 -8.03 -15.88 1.68
CA PHE A 261 -8.37 -15.34 2.99
C PHE A 261 -9.58 -14.40 2.91
N TYR A 262 -9.55 -13.40 1.99
CA TYR A 262 -10.63 -12.42 1.87
C TYR A 262 -11.97 -13.08 1.59
N LYS A 263 -11.98 -14.08 0.70
CA LYS A 263 -13.18 -14.88 0.43
C LYS A 263 -13.69 -15.58 1.69
N SER A 264 -12.83 -16.24 2.44
CA SER A 264 -13.21 -16.94 3.68
C SER A 264 -13.72 -15.95 4.76
N ALA A 265 -13.06 -14.82 4.92
CA ALA A 265 -13.44 -13.76 5.86
C ALA A 265 -14.75 -13.06 5.47
N TYR A 266 -15.05 -12.99 4.16
CA TYR A 266 -16.35 -12.52 3.68
C TYR A 266 -17.46 -13.52 3.97
N GLU A 267 -17.23 -14.81 3.69
CA GLU A 267 -18.21 -15.89 3.92
C GLU A 267 -18.53 -16.12 5.41
N ASP A 268 -17.56 -15.89 6.32
CA ASP A 268 -17.76 -16.07 7.77
C ASP A 268 -18.25 -14.81 8.51
N GLY A 269 -18.42 -13.67 7.79
CA GLY A 269 -18.93 -12.41 8.30
C GLY A 269 -17.87 -11.52 8.97
N THR A 270 -16.60 -11.88 8.94
CA THR A 270 -15.50 -11.06 9.48
C THR A 270 -15.39 -9.73 8.74
N VAL A 271 -15.45 -9.74 7.40
CA VAL A 271 -15.43 -8.51 6.58
C VAL A 271 -16.60 -7.60 6.93
N GLU A 272 -17.83 -8.13 6.98
CA GLU A 272 -19.03 -7.36 7.31
C GLU A 272 -18.92 -6.70 8.69
N LYS A 273 -18.51 -7.45 9.69
CA LYS A 273 -18.34 -6.97 11.06
C LYS A 273 -17.31 -5.83 11.16
N LEU A 274 -16.18 -5.95 10.46
CA LEU A 274 -15.15 -4.90 10.46
C LEU A 274 -15.62 -3.69 9.65
N ALA A 275 -16.27 -3.90 8.53
CA ALA A 275 -16.83 -2.83 7.72
C ALA A 275 -17.88 -2.00 8.48
N GLU A 276 -18.78 -2.66 9.23
CA GLU A 276 -19.72 -1.98 10.13
C GLU A 276 -19.03 -1.22 11.26
N LYS A 277 -17.97 -1.80 11.84
CA LYS A 277 -17.18 -1.17 12.92
C LYS A 277 -16.59 0.17 12.48
N TYR A 278 -16.17 0.26 11.24
CA TYR A 278 -15.50 1.45 10.69
C TYR A 278 -16.36 2.27 9.73
N GLY A 279 -17.63 1.88 9.53
CA GLY A 279 -18.60 2.64 8.73
C GLY A 279 -18.37 2.57 7.22
N VAL A 280 -17.68 1.53 6.72
CA VAL A 280 -17.34 1.37 5.29
C VAL A 280 -18.14 0.27 4.58
N GLN A 281 -19.19 -0.25 5.19
CA GLN A 281 -19.97 -1.40 4.70
C GLN A 281 -20.56 -1.19 3.30
N GLU A 282 -20.90 0.05 2.93
CA GLU A 282 -21.47 0.37 1.61
C GLU A 282 -20.41 0.31 0.48
N ALA A 283 -19.14 0.37 0.84
CA ALA A 283 -18.05 0.34 -0.12
C ALA A 283 -17.51 -1.08 -0.40
N ILE A 284 -17.88 -2.07 0.43
CA ILE A 284 -17.31 -3.41 0.36
C ILE A 284 -17.71 -4.14 -0.93
N VAL A 285 -16.73 -4.77 -1.56
CA VAL A 285 -16.90 -5.59 -2.77
C VAL A 285 -16.85 -7.06 -2.39
N ALA A 286 -17.83 -7.83 -2.84
CA ALA A 286 -17.83 -9.29 -2.67
C ALA A 286 -16.69 -9.93 -3.51
N PRO A 287 -16.04 -11.02 -3.02
CA PRO A 287 -14.94 -11.71 -3.70
C PRO A 287 -15.35 -12.45 -4.97
#